data_9cac478d1b2463b0fb28b009132b1289
#
_entry.id   9cac478d1b2463b0fb28b009132b1289
#
_cell.length_a   1.000
_cell.length_b   1.000
_cell.length_c   1.000
_cell.angle_alpha   90.00
_cell.angle_beta   90.00
_cell.angle_gamma   90.00
#
_symmetry.space_group_name_H-M   'P 1'
#
loop_
_entity.id
_entity.type
_entity.pdbx_description
1 polymer ?
#
loop_
_entity_poly.entity_id
_entity_poly.type
_entity_poly.pdbx_seq_one_letter_code
_entity_poly.pdbx_strand_id
1 'polypeptide(L)'
;MTLAGGLTRQDVERAQEDPVVFAEVMIGDPLFAHQVEVVRSEARYRVICAGRRAGKSHLYAVLALHRAFSRSGSRVLIVSAGETAAKRLFAEVASMAKRPLLGGSAVDETTSTLVLSNGSRVECVPASQKAVRSAEADLLIVDEAGWVGQDVWEAAEPIIAARPGSRVLLASTPWEPVPGHFFRQMWRSGMDAPTQWLESWHWPSSVSPLFDAAWLQWKKETSSPDYYQREYLAEWTESGGSYFPAQELMAAVADYRQLPPDEARGALAVAGVDWGFRRDANALVLVSALDDGDLNLARFPDEPVFYIPFLEEAFHKPYADFIERVVEVGDPTPHWGQGQQGYTLRWLLAEENGVGEPAVQQLRQRARARWGRSTGIRGVWTTNRLKANGYGALRLLIQQGRMVLPRHPELLKQLHALTTEMLPGGGMRIAVPDNVGHDDLADALMQAMASVRTNPIGRWTDRSESLGEVVSTTGGVLLRNRPVPLWRPEAFTAPRAGDASDDW
;
A
#
# COMPACT_ATOMS: atom_id res chain seq x y z
N MET A 1 30.00 43.36 19.25
CA MET A 1 30.30 42.25 20.16
C MET A 1 30.00 40.97 19.41
N THR A 2 31.02 40.20 19.06
CA THR A 2 30.88 38.95 18.29
C THR A 2 30.55 37.83 19.28
N LEU A 3 29.47 37.11 19.02
CA LEU A 3 29.01 35.95 19.81
C LEU A 3 29.84 34.69 19.44
N ALA A 4 29.67 33.62 20.18
CA ALA A 4 30.29 32.35 19.84
C ALA A 4 29.91 31.95 18.39
N GLY A 5 30.92 31.48 17.63
CA GLY A 5 30.73 31.12 16.21
C GLY A 5 30.87 32.28 15.20
N GLY A 6 31.33 33.47 15.64
CA GLY A 6 31.54 34.61 14.72
C GLY A 6 30.30 35.43 14.37
N LEU A 7 29.14 35.09 14.95
CA LEU A 7 27.86 35.77 14.71
C LEU A 7 27.82 37.15 15.37
N THR A 8 27.18 38.09 14.71
CA THR A 8 26.81 39.39 15.28
C THR A 8 25.45 39.32 15.99
N ARG A 9 25.18 40.26 16.89
CA ARG A 9 23.87 40.40 17.50
C ARG A 9 22.78 40.59 16.46
N GLN A 10 23.08 41.31 15.39
CA GLN A 10 22.17 41.55 14.29
C GLN A 10 21.80 40.26 13.55
N ASP A 11 22.73 39.32 13.40
CA ASP A 11 22.46 38.02 12.78
C ASP A 11 21.44 37.17 13.60
N VAL A 12 21.61 37.24 14.95
CA VAL A 12 20.70 36.55 15.87
C VAL A 12 19.29 37.20 15.82
N GLU A 13 19.21 38.54 15.85
CA GLU A 13 17.94 39.27 15.74
C GLU A 13 17.21 38.94 14.42
N ARG A 14 17.93 38.92 13.29
CA ARG A 14 17.38 38.52 12.00
C ARG A 14 16.91 37.06 12.00
N ALA A 15 17.67 36.16 12.59
CA ALA A 15 17.27 34.76 12.69
C ALA A 15 16.06 34.53 13.61
N GLN A 16 15.84 35.40 14.60
CA GLN A 16 14.62 35.36 15.44
C GLN A 16 13.38 35.81 14.67
N GLU A 17 13.53 36.73 13.76
CA GLU A 17 12.42 37.28 12.95
C GLU A 17 12.09 36.40 11.73
N ASP A 18 13.11 35.79 11.13
CA ASP A 18 13.00 35.07 9.86
C ASP A 18 13.44 33.61 9.99
N PRO A 19 12.50 32.65 9.88
CA PRO A 19 12.83 31.23 9.93
C PRO A 19 13.74 30.73 8.79
N VAL A 20 13.81 31.42 7.67
CA VAL A 20 14.76 31.11 6.58
C VAL A 20 16.18 31.42 7.03
N VAL A 21 16.38 32.62 7.59
CA VAL A 21 17.66 33.02 8.17
C VAL A 21 18.03 32.15 9.36
N PHE A 22 17.04 31.74 10.17
CA PHE A 22 17.25 30.81 11.28
C PHE A 22 17.78 29.45 10.80
N ALA A 23 17.21 28.88 9.75
CA ALA A 23 17.67 27.63 9.17
C ALA A 23 19.11 27.73 8.67
N GLU A 24 19.43 28.81 7.97
CA GLU A 24 20.77 29.03 7.40
C GLU A 24 21.81 29.32 8.47
N VAL A 25 21.53 30.26 9.38
CA VAL A 25 22.50 30.80 10.31
C VAL A 25 22.58 29.99 11.60
N MET A 26 21.43 29.64 12.21
CA MET A 26 21.41 29.02 13.54
C MET A 26 21.49 27.48 13.45
N ILE A 27 20.85 26.87 12.44
CA ILE A 27 20.88 25.41 12.23
C ILE A 27 22.06 25.05 11.30
N GLY A 28 22.39 25.88 10.31
CA GLY A 28 23.39 25.57 9.28
C GLY A 28 22.89 24.54 8.27
N ASP A 29 21.57 24.52 8.05
CA ASP A 29 20.88 23.62 7.12
C ASP A 29 19.76 24.38 6.42
N PRO A 30 20.06 25.02 5.27
CA PRO A 30 19.13 25.91 4.58
C PRO A 30 17.87 25.22 4.08
N LEU A 31 16.77 25.93 4.08
CA LEU A 31 15.51 25.48 3.49
C LEU A 31 15.59 25.43 1.96
N PHE A 32 14.97 24.42 1.35
CA PHE A 32 14.79 24.35 -0.09
C PHE A 32 13.78 25.41 -0.57
N ALA A 33 13.84 25.77 -1.84
CA ALA A 33 13.00 26.84 -2.41
C ALA A 33 11.50 26.63 -2.13
N HIS A 34 10.96 25.43 -2.34
CA HIS A 34 9.56 25.10 -2.08
C HIS A 34 9.18 25.16 -0.59
N GLN A 35 10.15 24.93 0.32
CA GLN A 35 9.92 25.08 1.76
C GLN A 35 9.89 26.57 2.16
N VAL A 36 10.71 27.40 1.52
CA VAL A 36 10.74 28.85 1.74
C VAL A 36 9.38 29.48 1.41
N GLU A 37 8.70 29.03 0.34
CA GLU A 37 7.36 29.51 -0.01
C GLU A 37 6.37 29.31 1.15
N VAL A 38 6.34 28.12 1.74
CA VAL A 38 5.46 27.81 2.89
C VAL A 38 5.82 28.64 4.12
N VAL A 39 7.09 28.82 4.38
CA VAL A 39 7.58 29.58 5.53
C VAL A 39 7.20 31.06 5.41
N ARG A 40 7.24 31.63 4.20
CA ARG A 40 6.90 33.03 3.89
C ARG A 40 5.40 33.31 3.93
N SER A 41 4.56 32.29 3.83
CA SER A 41 3.11 32.46 3.90
C SER A 41 2.69 33.07 5.25
N GLU A 42 1.74 33.97 5.20
CA GLU A 42 1.11 34.54 6.39
C GLU A 42 -0.14 33.77 6.83
N ALA A 43 -0.57 32.78 6.04
CA ALA A 43 -1.75 31.99 6.35
C ALA A 43 -1.63 31.30 7.72
N ARG A 44 -2.74 31.29 8.44
CA ARG A 44 -2.82 30.64 9.75
C ARG A 44 -2.74 29.13 9.63
N TYR A 45 -3.46 28.56 8.67
CA TYR A 45 -3.44 27.15 8.31
C TYR A 45 -2.66 26.97 7.01
N ARG A 46 -1.62 26.18 7.06
CA ARG A 46 -0.78 25.82 5.93
C ARG A 46 -0.90 24.35 5.68
N VAL A 47 -1.29 23.94 4.47
CA VAL A 47 -1.57 22.54 4.15
C VAL A 47 -0.74 22.10 2.97
N ILE A 48 0.06 21.04 3.17
CA ILE A 48 0.99 20.52 2.17
C ILE A 48 0.61 19.10 1.80
N CYS A 49 0.17 18.88 0.57
CA CYS A 49 0.10 17.56 -0.02
C CYS A 49 1.46 17.24 -0.64
N ALA A 50 2.19 16.28 -0.08
CA ALA A 50 3.59 16.07 -0.41
C ALA A 50 3.95 14.60 -0.60
N GLY A 51 4.69 14.31 -1.66
CA GLY A 51 5.29 13.01 -1.90
C GLY A 51 6.36 12.64 -0.86
N ARG A 52 6.80 11.40 -0.94
CA ARG A 52 7.87 10.91 -0.05
C ARG A 52 9.15 11.70 -0.26
N ARG A 53 9.85 11.98 0.84
CA ARG A 53 11.14 12.70 0.87
C ARG A 53 11.12 14.08 0.21
N ALA A 54 9.96 14.72 0.09
CA ALA A 54 9.84 16.10 -0.34
C ALA A 54 10.31 17.12 0.73
N GLY A 55 10.82 16.66 1.89
CA GLY A 55 11.40 17.53 2.91
C GLY A 55 10.43 17.96 4.02
N LYS A 56 9.30 17.28 4.22
CA LYS A 56 8.32 17.59 5.29
C LYS A 56 8.97 17.69 6.66
N SER A 57 9.65 16.61 7.10
CA SER A 57 10.22 16.52 8.46
C SER A 57 11.26 17.61 8.73
N HIS A 58 12.09 17.92 7.75
CA HIS A 58 13.06 19.02 7.84
C HIS A 58 12.35 20.36 8.09
N LEU A 59 11.30 20.67 7.30
CA LEU A 59 10.50 21.88 7.49
C LEU A 59 9.86 21.93 8.90
N TYR A 60 9.33 20.79 9.38
CA TYR A 60 8.73 20.74 10.72
C TYR A 60 9.74 21.06 11.81
N ALA A 61 10.93 20.46 11.74
CA ALA A 61 11.98 20.69 12.72
C ALA A 61 12.45 22.15 12.73
N VAL A 62 12.66 22.74 11.57
CA VAL A 62 13.02 24.16 11.44
C VAL A 62 11.96 25.07 12.04
N LEU A 63 10.68 24.89 11.68
CA LEU A 63 9.60 25.73 12.19
C LEU A 63 9.35 25.56 13.68
N ALA A 64 9.44 24.31 14.18
CA ALA A 64 9.32 24.02 15.60
C ALA A 64 10.40 24.69 16.42
N LEU A 65 11.67 24.56 16.00
CA LEU A 65 12.81 25.19 16.67
C LEU A 65 12.80 26.71 16.54
N HIS A 66 12.55 27.24 15.35
CA HIS A 66 12.41 28.69 15.18
C HIS A 66 11.36 29.24 16.12
N ARG A 67 10.17 28.66 16.21
CA ARG A 67 9.11 29.14 17.12
C ARG A 67 9.57 29.08 18.56
N ALA A 68 10.21 27.99 18.99
CA ALA A 68 10.65 27.78 20.35
C ALA A 68 11.82 28.69 20.76
N PHE A 69 12.76 28.97 19.86
CA PHE A 69 13.91 29.84 20.13
C PHE A 69 13.57 31.33 20.01
N SER A 70 12.68 31.72 19.09
CA SER A 70 12.39 33.13 18.80
C SER A 70 11.42 33.77 19.78
N ARG A 71 10.62 32.99 20.50
CA ARG A 71 9.63 33.50 21.46
C ARG A 71 9.67 32.70 22.75
N SER A 72 9.98 33.41 23.85
CA SER A 72 9.98 32.81 25.20
C SER A 72 8.62 32.22 25.58
N GLY A 73 8.63 31.06 26.23
CA GLY A 73 7.42 30.40 26.71
C GLY A 73 6.55 29.80 25.61
N SER A 74 7.03 29.69 24.38
CA SER A 74 6.28 29.10 23.28
C SER A 74 5.98 27.63 23.48
N ARG A 75 4.79 27.21 23.05
CA ARG A 75 4.36 25.81 23.05
C ARG A 75 4.25 25.33 21.62
N VAL A 76 5.06 24.36 21.25
CA VAL A 76 5.00 23.70 19.94
C VAL A 76 4.53 22.27 20.14
N LEU A 77 3.44 21.92 19.50
CA LEU A 77 2.89 20.56 19.51
C LEU A 77 3.03 19.95 18.13
N ILE A 78 3.67 18.79 18.04
CA ILE A 78 3.76 17.98 16.83
C ILE A 78 2.94 16.71 17.07
N VAL A 79 1.94 16.50 16.24
CA VAL A 79 1.09 15.31 16.24
C VAL A 79 1.49 14.45 15.04
N SER A 80 1.79 13.18 15.26
CA SER A 80 2.14 12.24 14.19
C SER A 80 1.24 11.01 14.22
N ALA A 81 0.99 10.40 13.08
CA ALA A 81 0.02 9.31 12.90
C ALA A 81 0.27 8.07 13.80
N GLY A 82 1.47 7.91 14.36
CA GLY A 82 1.78 6.79 15.26
C GLY A 82 2.97 7.08 16.17
N GLU A 83 3.10 6.31 17.25
CA GLU A 83 4.14 6.50 18.28
C GLU A 83 5.57 6.40 17.71
N THR A 84 5.82 5.44 16.83
CA THR A 84 7.13 5.27 16.19
C THR A 84 7.48 6.45 15.28
N ALA A 85 6.50 6.96 14.53
CA ALA A 85 6.68 8.13 13.67
C ALA A 85 6.94 9.38 14.52
N ALA A 86 6.17 9.57 15.60
CA ALA A 86 6.37 10.67 16.55
C ALA A 86 7.78 10.67 17.15
N LYS A 87 8.28 9.50 17.60
CA LYS A 87 9.64 9.37 18.15
C LYS A 87 10.73 9.68 17.12
N ARG A 88 10.56 9.25 15.86
CA ARG A 88 11.52 9.55 14.78
C ARG A 88 11.57 11.04 14.47
N LEU A 89 10.42 11.66 14.36
CA LEU A 89 10.33 13.09 14.08
C LEU A 89 10.90 13.91 15.24
N PHE A 90 10.60 13.51 16.47
CA PHE A 90 11.20 14.16 17.65
C PHE A 90 12.73 14.04 17.65
N ALA A 91 13.29 12.86 17.30
CA ALA A 91 14.74 12.66 17.23
C ALA A 91 15.39 13.61 16.19
N GLU A 92 14.72 13.91 15.09
CA GLU A 92 15.20 14.90 14.11
C GLU A 92 15.21 16.32 14.69
N VAL A 93 14.12 16.74 15.36
CA VAL A 93 14.04 18.02 16.07
C VAL A 93 15.15 18.13 17.13
N ALA A 94 15.28 17.11 17.97
CA ALA A 94 16.28 17.08 19.04
C ALA A 94 17.74 17.11 18.49
N SER A 95 17.99 16.42 17.39
CA SER A 95 19.27 16.45 16.68
C SER A 95 19.63 17.86 16.19
N MET A 96 18.68 18.55 15.58
CA MET A 96 18.87 19.93 15.12
C MET A 96 19.05 20.90 16.30
N ALA A 97 18.33 20.71 17.41
CA ALA A 97 18.47 21.52 18.61
C ALA A 97 19.88 21.41 19.24
N LYS A 98 20.61 20.34 18.99
CA LYS A 98 21.99 20.11 19.48
C LYS A 98 23.06 20.75 18.61
N ARG A 99 22.72 21.42 17.52
CA ARG A 99 23.67 22.15 16.70
C ARG A 99 24.46 23.19 17.54
N PRO A 100 25.69 23.50 17.18
CA PRO A 100 26.61 24.27 18.07
C PRO A 100 26.05 25.58 18.60
N LEU A 101 25.24 26.28 17.81
CA LEU A 101 24.64 27.55 18.20
C LEU A 101 23.35 27.43 19.05
N LEU A 102 22.72 26.30 19.05
CA LEU A 102 21.45 26.04 19.74
C LEU A 102 21.62 25.15 20.98
N GLY A 103 22.64 24.27 21.00
CA GLY A 103 22.75 23.18 21.95
C GLY A 103 22.84 23.60 23.42
N GLY A 104 23.40 24.81 23.69
CA GLY A 104 23.45 25.36 25.04
C GLY A 104 22.13 25.83 25.62
N SER A 105 21.03 25.85 24.82
CA SER A 105 19.73 26.33 25.23
C SER A 105 18.77 25.21 25.66
N ALA A 106 19.08 23.95 25.36
CA ALA A 106 18.30 22.81 25.81
C ALA A 106 18.58 22.52 27.28
N VAL A 107 17.55 22.59 28.14
CA VAL A 107 17.69 22.36 29.58
C VAL A 107 17.12 21.01 30.03
N ASP A 108 16.17 20.46 29.28
CA ASP A 108 15.61 19.13 29.55
C ASP A 108 15.19 18.47 28.23
N GLU A 109 15.45 17.18 28.10
CA GLU A 109 15.10 16.38 26.93
C GLU A 109 14.66 14.99 27.37
N THR A 110 13.49 14.61 26.90
CA THR A 110 12.96 13.24 27.02
C THR A 110 12.87 12.58 25.65
N THR A 111 12.19 11.45 25.54
CA THR A 111 11.93 10.76 24.24
C THR A 111 10.90 11.47 23.36
N SER A 112 10.19 12.47 23.89
CA SER A 112 9.10 13.17 23.17
C SER A 112 9.01 14.65 23.45
N THR A 113 9.86 15.17 24.34
CA THR A 113 9.77 16.56 24.79
C THR A 113 11.14 17.21 24.87
N LEU A 114 11.26 18.42 24.34
CA LEU A 114 12.40 19.29 24.46
C LEU A 114 11.98 20.56 25.19
N VAL A 115 12.67 20.91 26.28
CA VAL A 115 12.47 22.15 27.03
C VAL A 115 13.68 23.05 26.85
N LEU A 116 13.45 24.32 26.55
CA LEU A 116 14.48 25.32 26.36
C LEU A 116 14.62 26.26 27.58
N SER A 117 15.79 26.84 27.76
CA SER A 117 16.10 27.78 28.85
C SER A 117 15.23 29.05 28.87
N ASN A 118 14.62 29.41 27.73
CA ASN A 118 13.65 30.51 27.64
C ASN A 118 12.23 30.10 28.02
N GLY A 119 12.02 28.89 28.57
CA GLY A 119 10.73 28.36 28.99
C GLY A 119 9.87 27.77 27.86
N SER A 120 10.38 27.77 26.63
CA SER A 120 9.66 27.16 25.50
C SER A 120 9.76 25.63 25.54
N ARG A 121 8.73 24.98 24.96
CA ARG A 121 8.61 23.54 24.91
C ARG A 121 8.20 23.06 23.52
N VAL A 122 8.89 22.06 23.02
CA VAL A 122 8.52 21.31 21.82
C VAL A 122 8.12 19.90 22.27
N GLU A 123 6.93 19.49 21.93
CA GLU A 123 6.36 18.19 22.31
C GLU A 123 5.90 17.44 21.07
N CYS A 124 6.24 16.16 20.98
CA CYS A 124 5.84 15.29 19.88
C CYS A 124 5.00 14.12 20.45
N VAL A 125 3.75 14.02 19.99
CA VAL A 125 2.80 13.04 20.50
C VAL A 125 2.16 12.21 19.38
N PRO A 126 1.77 10.96 19.67
CA PRO A 126 0.97 10.21 18.71
C PRO A 126 -0.45 10.80 18.58
N ALA A 127 -1.03 10.62 17.39
CA ALA A 127 -2.39 11.08 17.07
C ALA A 127 -3.44 10.33 17.91
N SER A 128 -3.79 10.88 19.05
CA SER A 128 -4.89 10.38 19.90
C SER A 128 -5.62 11.54 20.55
N GLN A 129 -6.95 11.44 20.69
CA GLN A 129 -7.76 12.48 21.33
C GLN A 129 -7.26 12.84 22.73
N LYS A 130 -6.81 11.84 23.51
CA LYS A 130 -6.31 12.05 24.86
C LYS A 130 -5.03 12.89 24.89
N ALA A 131 -4.10 12.62 23.98
CA ALA A 131 -2.83 13.35 23.92
C ALA A 131 -3.04 14.81 23.48
N VAL A 132 -4.01 15.02 22.59
CA VAL A 132 -4.24 16.33 21.97
C VAL A 132 -5.09 17.25 22.87
N ARG A 133 -6.17 16.75 23.49
CA ARG A 133 -7.11 17.56 24.29
C ARG A 133 -6.50 18.29 25.50
N SER A 134 -5.39 17.79 26.02
CA SER A 134 -4.73 18.38 27.20
C SER A 134 -3.60 19.36 26.84
N ALA A 135 -3.34 19.56 25.55
CA ALA A 135 -2.24 20.37 25.08
C ALA A 135 -2.65 21.82 24.77
N GLU A 136 -1.67 22.71 24.77
CA GLU A 136 -1.76 24.10 24.29
C GLU A 136 -0.68 24.29 23.23
N ALA A 137 -0.98 25.00 22.15
CA ALA A 137 -0.02 25.23 21.09
C ALA A 137 -0.06 26.65 20.50
N ASP A 138 1.12 27.24 20.36
CA ASP A 138 1.38 28.41 19.53
C ASP A 138 1.70 28.03 18.10
N LEU A 139 2.19 26.79 17.92
CA LEU A 139 2.39 26.15 16.63
C LEU A 139 1.96 24.68 16.76
N LEU A 140 0.96 24.29 15.97
CA LEU A 140 0.53 22.91 15.80
C LEU A 140 1.04 22.39 14.46
N ILE A 141 1.77 21.30 14.49
CA ILE A 141 2.22 20.58 13.31
C ILE A 141 1.55 19.20 13.33
N VAL A 142 0.89 18.82 12.26
CA VAL A 142 0.28 17.50 12.09
C VAL A 142 0.97 16.79 10.93
N ASP A 143 1.80 15.84 11.30
CA ASP A 143 2.51 14.98 10.36
C ASP A 143 1.62 13.82 9.92
N GLU A 144 1.70 13.49 8.64
CA GLU A 144 0.84 12.52 7.98
C GLU A 144 -0.65 12.76 8.27
N ALA A 145 -1.10 14.02 8.09
CA ALA A 145 -2.45 14.48 8.42
C ALA A 145 -3.56 13.70 7.69
N GLY A 146 -3.29 13.15 6.51
CA GLY A 146 -4.22 12.26 5.81
C GLY A 146 -4.52 10.95 6.56
N TRP A 147 -3.65 10.56 7.49
CA TRP A 147 -3.77 9.36 8.32
C TRP A 147 -4.33 9.64 9.72
N VAL A 148 -4.54 10.91 10.06
CA VAL A 148 -5.08 11.32 11.35
C VAL A 148 -6.60 11.29 11.29
N GLY A 149 -7.24 10.61 12.25
CA GLY A 149 -8.70 10.53 12.31
C GLY A 149 -9.38 11.90 12.45
N GLN A 150 -10.55 12.03 11.86
CA GLN A 150 -11.38 13.25 11.94
C GLN A 150 -11.62 13.68 13.37
N ASP A 151 -11.89 12.75 14.27
CA ASP A 151 -12.13 12.95 15.70
C ASP A 151 -10.91 13.49 16.46
N VAL A 152 -9.70 13.12 16.04
CA VAL A 152 -8.44 13.65 16.58
C VAL A 152 -8.22 15.07 16.10
N TRP A 153 -8.50 15.34 14.81
CA TRP A 153 -8.43 16.69 14.26
C TRP A 153 -9.39 17.64 14.96
N GLU A 154 -10.65 17.27 15.12
CA GLU A 154 -11.68 18.04 15.84
C GLU A 154 -11.31 18.31 17.31
N ALA A 155 -10.55 17.42 17.91
CA ALA A 155 -10.00 17.64 19.25
C ALA A 155 -8.78 18.58 19.27
N ALA A 156 -8.01 18.63 18.16
CA ALA A 156 -6.79 19.43 18.02
C ALA A 156 -7.07 20.88 17.66
N GLU A 157 -8.04 21.13 16.80
CA GLU A 157 -8.31 22.45 16.25
C GLU A 157 -8.61 23.53 17.33
N PRO A 158 -9.40 23.28 18.39
CA PRO A 158 -9.66 24.25 19.44
C PRO A 158 -8.42 24.69 20.22
N ILE A 159 -7.36 23.89 20.26
CA ILE A 159 -6.13 24.19 21.02
C ILE A 159 -5.48 25.47 20.53
N ILE A 160 -5.55 25.72 19.22
CA ILE A 160 -4.98 26.90 18.58
C ILE A 160 -5.96 28.08 18.53
N ALA A 161 -7.26 27.81 18.61
CA ALA A 161 -8.28 28.88 18.50
C ALA A 161 -8.15 29.91 19.63
N ALA A 162 -7.81 29.47 20.81
CA ALA A 162 -7.69 30.32 22.02
C ALA A 162 -6.38 31.13 22.09
N ARG A 163 -5.42 30.92 21.17
CA ARG A 163 -4.11 31.61 21.18
C ARG A 163 -3.94 32.55 19.99
N PRO A 164 -3.97 33.87 20.20
CA PRO A 164 -3.71 34.84 19.13
C PRO A 164 -2.33 34.64 18.51
N GLY A 165 -2.29 34.62 17.16
CA GLY A 165 -1.04 34.43 16.41
C GLY A 165 -0.52 33.01 16.40
N SER A 166 -1.30 32.03 16.87
CA SER A 166 -1.01 30.61 16.67
C SER A 166 -1.13 30.23 15.18
N ARG A 167 -0.34 29.23 14.77
CA ARG A 167 -0.31 28.73 13.41
C ARG A 167 -0.43 27.20 13.36
N VAL A 168 -0.92 26.70 12.24
CA VAL A 168 -1.05 25.26 11.97
C VAL A 168 -0.31 24.92 10.69
N LEU A 169 0.39 23.79 10.72
CA LEU A 169 0.96 23.16 9.54
C LEU A 169 0.46 21.73 9.45
N LEU A 170 -0.29 21.40 8.42
CA LEU A 170 -0.72 20.05 8.09
C LEU A 170 0.08 19.56 6.89
N ALA A 171 0.66 18.38 6.95
CA ALA A 171 1.25 17.80 5.75
C ALA A 171 1.14 16.29 5.73
N SER A 172 0.94 15.73 4.54
CA SER A 172 0.80 14.29 4.30
C SER A 172 1.03 13.96 2.83
N THR A 173 1.28 12.67 2.56
CA THR A 173 0.94 12.12 1.25
C THR A 173 -0.58 12.17 1.04
N PRO A 174 -1.08 12.22 -0.21
CA PRO A 174 -2.52 12.22 -0.46
C PRO A 174 -3.13 10.90 0.00
N TRP A 175 -3.97 11.01 0.99
CA TRP A 175 -4.71 9.89 1.55
C TRP A 175 -6.07 10.37 2.05
N GLU A 176 -7.10 9.66 1.65
CA GLU A 176 -8.48 9.93 2.05
C GLU A 176 -9.15 8.62 2.47
N PRO A 177 -9.08 8.27 3.79
CA PRO A 177 -9.62 7.01 4.29
C PRO A 177 -11.15 6.96 4.19
N VAL A 178 -11.79 8.12 4.23
CA VAL A 178 -13.24 8.29 4.07
C VAL A 178 -13.51 9.50 3.20
N PRO A 179 -14.54 9.46 2.33
CA PRO A 179 -14.90 10.62 1.53
C PRO A 179 -15.16 11.86 2.39
N GLY A 180 -14.56 12.98 2.03
CA GLY A 180 -14.71 14.23 2.78
C GLY A 180 -13.78 14.38 3.97
N HIS A 181 -12.68 13.63 4.04
CA HIS A 181 -11.67 13.79 5.08
C HIS A 181 -11.09 15.20 5.14
N PHE A 182 -10.93 15.76 6.35
CA PHE A 182 -10.53 17.16 6.58
C PHE A 182 -9.27 17.57 5.82
N PHE A 183 -8.24 16.70 5.75
CA PHE A 183 -6.98 17.03 5.11
C PHE A 183 -7.16 17.32 3.61
N ARG A 184 -7.91 16.49 2.88
CA ARG A 184 -8.19 16.72 1.45
C ARG A 184 -9.03 17.96 1.24
N GLN A 185 -10.07 18.15 2.07
CA GLN A 185 -10.93 19.33 1.97
C GLN A 185 -10.16 20.63 2.19
N MET A 186 -9.36 20.71 3.26
CA MET A 186 -8.55 21.87 3.56
C MET A 186 -7.50 22.12 2.48
N TRP A 187 -6.80 21.05 2.05
CA TRP A 187 -5.81 21.16 0.98
C TRP A 187 -6.44 21.73 -0.30
N ARG A 188 -7.57 21.16 -0.73
CA ARG A 188 -8.28 21.62 -1.93
C ARG A 188 -8.73 23.06 -1.80
N SER A 189 -9.36 23.42 -0.68
CA SER A 189 -9.81 24.78 -0.45
C SER A 189 -8.68 25.79 -0.47
N GLY A 190 -7.53 25.47 0.12
CA GLY A 190 -6.37 26.35 0.13
C GLY A 190 -5.62 26.42 -1.22
N MET A 191 -5.74 25.38 -2.08
CA MET A 191 -5.25 25.42 -3.46
C MET A 191 -6.17 26.25 -4.37
N ASP A 192 -7.49 26.06 -4.24
CA ASP A 192 -8.48 26.71 -5.11
C ASP A 192 -8.65 28.20 -4.79
N ALA A 193 -8.59 28.58 -3.51
CA ALA A 193 -8.80 29.94 -3.04
C ALA A 193 -7.94 30.27 -1.80
N PRO A 194 -6.65 30.56 -1.97
CA PRO A 194 -5.76 30.90 -0.86
C PRO A 194 -6.20 32.21 -0.18
N THR A 195 -6.15 32.22 1.16
CA THR A 195 -6.53 33.33 2.01
C THR A 195 -5.52 33.55 3.14
N GLN A 196 -5.65 34.62 3.92
CA GLN A 196 -4.89 34.79 5.16
C GLN A 196 -5.16 33.70 6.21
N TRP A 197 -6.25 32.93 6.06
CA TRP A 197 -6.60 31.84 6.96
C TRP A 197 -6.07 30.49 6.49
N LEU A 198 -6.08 30.23 5.17
CA LEU A 198 -5.76 28.92 4.62
C LEU A 198 -5.03 29.08 3.28
N GLU A 199 -3.87 28.43 3.17
CA GLU A 199 -3.10 28.32 1.95
C GLU A 199 -2.51 26.91 1.85
N SER A 200 -2.40 26.37 0.64
CA SER A 200 -1.98 25.00 0.41
C SER A 200 -0.94 24.88 -0.68
N TRP A 201 -0.14 23.83 -0.61
CA TRP A 201 0.92 23.53 -1.57
C TRP A 201 0.86 22.08 -2.02
N HIS A 202 1.35 21.83 -3.22
CA HIS A 202 1.51 20.53 -3.80
C HIS A 202 3.00 20.28 -4.07
N TRP A 203 3.54 19.26 -3.41
CA TRP A 203 4.96 18.91 -3.49
C TRP A 203 5.17 17.49 -4.02
N PRO A 204 5.30 17.24 -5.32
CA PRO A 204 5.82 15.96 -5.80
C PRO A 204 7.24 15.73 -5.28
N SER A 205 7.66 14.48 -5.17
CA SER A 205 9.01 14.12 -4.67
C SER A 205 10.14 14.79 -5.46
N SER A 206 9.89 15.11 -6.72
CA SER A 206 10.83 15.79 -7.62
C SER A 206 11.18 17.24 -7.24
N VAL A 207 10.41 17.89 -6.35
CA VAL A 207 10.76 19.24 -5.86
C VAL A 207 11.98 19.20 -4.94
N SER A 208 12.29 18.05 -4.36
CA SER A 208 13.47 17.87 -3.52
C SER A 208 14.73 17.75 -4.38
N PRO A 209 15.73 18.60 -4.19
CA PRO A 209 16.99 18.51 -4.94
C PRO A 209 17.82 17.26 -4.58
N LEU A 210 17.40 16.52 -3.56
CA LEU A 210 18.07 15.30 -3.11
C LEU A 210 17.63 14.05 -3.89
N PHE A 211 16.62 14.16 -4.75
CA PHE A 211 16.15 13.04 -5.55
C PHE A 211 16.93 12.90 -6.86
N ASP A 212 17.37 11.68 -7.12
CA ASP A 212 17.88 11.29 -8.42
C ASP A 212 16.72 11.08 -9.40
N ALA A 213 16.73 11.83 -10.51
CA ALA A 213 15.70 11.75 -11.54
C ALA A 213 15.66 10.35 -12.21
N ALA A 214 16.82 9.70 -12.40
CA ALA A 214 16.89 8.36 -12.98
C ALA A 214 16.25 7.33 -12.04
N TRP A 215 16.44 7.49 -10.71
CA TRP A 215 15.79 6.64 -9.73
C TRP A 215 14.26 6.83 -9.71
N LEU A 216 13.78 8.05 -9.83
CA LEU A 216 12.33 8.33 -9.92
C LEU A 216 11.71 7.70 -11.17
N GLN A 217 12.41 7.77 -12.30
CA GLN A 217 11.96 7.13 -13.53
C GLN A 217 11.91 5.60 -13.39
N TRP A 218 12.97 4.99 -12.87
CA TRP A 218 12.98 3.56 -12.58
C TRP A 218 11.85 3.17 -11.62
N LYS A 219 11.60 3.99 -10.59
CA LYS A 219 10.54 3.74 -9.61
C LYS A 219 9.15 3.81 -10.25
N LYS A 220 8.95 4.73 -11.19
CA LYS A 220 7.72 4.83 -11.99
C LYS A 220 7.45 3.55 -12.78
N GLU A 221 8.49 2.98 -13.39
CA GLU A 221 8.39 1.77 -14.21
C GLU A 221 8.16 0.50 -13.38
N THR A 222 8.64 0.48 -12.13
CA THR A 222 8.61 -0.71 -11.26
C THR A 222 7.53 -0.67 -10.18
N SER A 223 6.73 0.39 -10.09
CA SER A 223 5.64 0.53 -9.13
C SER A 223 4.28 0.51 -9.83
N SER A 224 3.22 0.16 -9.09
CA SER A 224 1.88 0.39 -9.62
C SER A 224 1.63 1.88 -9.84
N PRO A 225 0.90 2.28 -10.89
CA PRO A 225 0.62 3.68 -11.21
C PRO A 225 0.05 4.46 -10.03
N ASP A 226 -0.94 3.93 -9.33
CA ASP A 226 -1.57 4.61 -8.18
C ASP A 226 -0.61 4.82 -7.02
N TYR A 227 0.27 3.83 -6.75
CA TYR A 227 1.30 3.99 -5.73
C TYR A 227 2.26 5.10 -6.09
N TYR A 228 2.71 5.14 -7.36
CA TYR A 228 3.62 6.18 -7.83
C TYR A 228 2.96 7.56 -7.82
N GLN A 229 1.71 7.67 -8.30
CA GLN A 229 0.93 8.91 -8.25
C GLN A 229 0.79 9.42 -6.82
N ARG A 230 0.34 8.58 -5.91
CA ARG A 230 0.13 8.98 -4.52
C ARG A 230 1.43 9.29 -3.79
N GLU A 231 2.39 8.38 -3.84
CA GLU A 231 3.58 8.46 -2.97
C GLU A 231 4.69 9.36 -3.52
N TYR A 232 4.77 9.53 -4.86
CA TYR A 232 5.84 10.31 -5.48
C TYR A 232 5.35 11.56 -6.22
N LEU A 233 4.19 11.50 -6.87
CA LEU A 233 3.63 12.70 -7.51
C LEU A 233 2.75 13.52 -6.55
N ALA A 234 2.41 13.00 -5.38
CA ALA A 234 1.49 13.60 -4.42
C ALA A 234 0.12 13.90 -5.04
N GLU A 235 -0.34 13.06 -5.95
CA GLU A 235 -1.62 13.20 -6.64
C GLU A 235 -2.70 12.38 -5.94
N TRP A 236 -3.90 12.97 -5.84
CA TRP A 236 -5.07 12.28 -5.34
C TRP A 236 -5.56 11.29 -6.37
N THR A 237 -5.67 10.02 -5.99
CA THR A 237 -6.28 8.99 -6.82
C THR A 237 -7.79 8.98 -6.56
N GLU A 238 -8.58 8.93 -7.62
CA GLU A 238 -10.05 8.90 -7.53
C GLU A 238 -10.63 7.54 -7.14
N SER A 239 -9.77 6.62 -6.71
CA SER A 239 -10.21 5.29 -6.27
C SER A 239 -11.12 5.44 -5.06
N GLY A 240 -12.42 5.40 -5.26
CA GLY A 240 -13.44 5.54 -4.23
C GLY A 240 -13.44 4.38 -3.21
N GLY A 241 -12.34 4.23 -2.46
CA GLY A 241 -12.17 3.23 -1.40
C GLY A 241 -11.82 1.82 -1.87
N SER A 242 -12.21 1.41 -3.07
CA SER A 242 -11.91 0.05 -3.58
C SER A 242 -10.44 -0.12 -3.93
N TYR A 243 -9.84 -1.23 -3.45
CA TYR A 243 -8.47 -1.59 -3.82
C TYR A 243 -8.34 -1.95 -5.32
N PHE A 244 -9.39 -2.52 -5.92
CA PHE A 244 -9.51 -2.77 -7.35
C PHE A 244 -10.65 -1.93 -7.93
N PRO A 245 -10.37 -0.77 -8.56
CA PRO A 245 -11.39 0.02 -9.23
C PRO A 245 -12.15 -0.79 -10.29
N ALA A 246 -13.45 -0.56 -10.41
CA ALA A 246 -14.30 -1.29 -11.36
C ALA A 246 -13.77 -1.21 -12.80
N GLN A 247 -13.28 -0.04 -13.22
CA GLN A 247 -12.70 0.16 -14.54
C GLN A 247 -11.48 -0.73 -14.79
N GLU A 248 -10.56 -0.87 -13.79
CA GLU A 248 -9.38 -1.73 -13.90
C GLU A 248 -9.79 -3.21 -14.01
N LEU A 249 -10.75 -3.64 -13.17
CA LEU A 249 -11.27 -5.01 -13.22
C LEU A 249 -11.92 -5.33 -14.57
N MET A 250 -12.81 -4.46 -15.03
CA MET A 250 -13.51 -4.66 -16.30
C MET A 250 -12.58 -4.68 -17.52
N ALA A 251 -11.50 -3.91 -17.48
CA ALA A 251 -10.46 -3.94 -18.53
C ALA A 251 -9.71 -5.29 -18.59
N ALA A 252 -9.66 -6.03 -17.48
CA ALA A 252 -9.04 -7.35 -17.41
C ALA A 252 -10.00 -8.51 -17.65
N VAL A 253 -11.32 -8.25 -17.71
CA VAL A 253 -12.33 -9.30 -17.90
C VAL A 253 -12.40 -9.73 -19.36
N ALA A 254 -12.45 -11.04 -19.58
CA ALA A 254 -12.72 -11.62 -20.88
C ALA A 254 -13.75 -12.76 -20.76
N ASP A 255 -14.53 -12.94 -21.83
CA ASP A 255 -15.43 -14.06 -21.95
C ASP A 255 -14.67 -15.29 -22.46
N TYR A 256 -14.41 -16.24 -21.55
CA TYR A 256 -13.82 -17.52 -21.92
C TYR A 256 -14.44 -18.64 -21.07
N ARG A 257 -14.41 -19.83 -21.61
CA ARG A 257 -14.88 -21.00 -20.89
C ARG A 257 -13.85 -21.43 -19.85
N GLN A 258 -14.27 -21.56 -18.60
CA GLN A 258 -13.47 -22.22 -17.59
C GLN A 258 -13.37 -23.72 -17.94
N LEU A 259 -12.18 -24.25 -17.70
CA LEU A 259 -11.87 -25.64 -18.02
C LEU A 259 -12.18 -26.53 -16.81
N PRO A 260 -13.23 -27.37 -16.84
CA PRO A 260 -13.53 -28.28 -15.74
C PRO A 260 -12.41 -29.32 -15.57
N PRO A 261 -12.27 -29.94 -14.37
CA PRO A 261 -11.18 -30.86 -14.06
C PRO A 261 -11.04 -32.04 -15.03
N ASP A 262 -12.15 -32.59 -15.48
CA ASP A 262 -12.21 -33.69 -16.45
C ASP A 262 -11.70 -33.33 -17.86
N GLU A 263 -11.68 -32.05 -18.18
CA GLU A 263 -11.16 -31.51 -19.44
C GLU A 263 -9.74 -30.93 -19.30
N ALA A 264 -9.25 -30.74 -18.07
CA ALA A 264 -7.97 -30.06 -17.78
C ALA A 264 -6.74 -30.82 -18.30
N ARG A 265 -6.80 -32.14 -18.40
CA ARG A 265 -5.79 -33.02 -19.00
C ARG A 265 -4.36 -32.71 -18.58
N GLY A 266 -4.14 -32.44 -17.30
CA GLY A 266 -2.83 -32.16 -16.73
C GLY A 266 -2.29 -30.76 -17.01
N ALA A 267 -3.12 -29.81 -17.39
CA ALA A 267 -2.73 -28.41 -17.54
C ALA A 267 -2.03 -27.89 -16.28
N LEU A 268 -0.93 -27.16 -16.46
CA LEU A 268 -0.12 -26.66 -15.35
C LEU A 268 -0.77 -25.44 -14.71
N ALA A 269 -0.92 -25.48 -13.38
CA ALA A 269 -1.49 -24.37 -12.62
C ALA A 269 -0.81 -24.20 -11.26
N VAL A 270 -1.00 -23.03 -10.67
CA VAL A 270 -0.88 -22.78 -9.23
C VAL A 270 -2.26 -22.62 -8.64
N ALA A 271 -2.43 -22.97 -7.36
CA ALA A 271 -3.71 -22.89 -6.69
C ALA A 271 -3.61 -22.12 -5.38
N GLY A 272 -4.69 -21.42 -5.04
CA GLY A 272 -4.92 -20.89 -3.71
C GLY A 272 -6.20 -21.51 -3.13
N VAL A 273 -6.17 -21.81 -1.84
CA VAL A 273 -7.30 -22.39 -1.10
C VAL A 273 -7.56 -21.56 0.15
N ASP A 274 -8.78 -21.07 0.24
CA ASP A 274 -9.29 -20.45 1.45
C ASP A 274 -10.33 -21.35 2.13
N TRP A 275 -10.26 -21.46 3.48
CA TRP A 275 -11.10 -22.36 4.25
C TRP A 275 -12.20 -21.57 4.96
N GLY A 276 -13.43 -21.68 4.48
CA GLY A 276 -14.58 -21.08 5.14
C GLY A 276 -14.97 -21.78 6.44
N PHE A 277 -15.35 -21.01 7.46
CA PHE A 277 -15.81 -21.53 8.74
C PHE A 277 -17.24 -21.04 9.05
N ARG A 278 -18.18 -21.95 9.20
CA ARG A 278 -19.60 -21.74 9.56
C ARG A 278 -20.43 -20.88 8.59
N ARG A 279 -19.99 -19.66 8.24
CA ARG A 279 -20.75 -18.72 7.38
C ARG A 279 -20.01 -18.42 6.08
N ASP A 280 -18.70 -18.60 6.06
CA ASP A 280 -17.84 -18.33 4.93
C ASP A 280 -17.78 -19.56 4.02
N ALA A 281 -17.49 -19.37 2.73
CA ALA A 281 -17.35 -20.45 1.77
C ALA A 281 -15.93 -21.02 1.80
N ASN A 282 -15.79 -22.31 1.46
CA ASN A 282 -14.50 -22.81 1.04
C ASN A 282 -14.27 -22.37 -0.40
N ALA A 283 -13.12 -21.82 -0.72
CA ALA A 283 -12.76 -21.35 -2.05
C ALA A 283 -11.51 -21.99 -2.60
N LEU A 284 -11.54 -22.32 -3.89
CA LEU A 284 -10.39 -22.81 -4.64
C LEU A 284 -10.26 -22.00 -5.92
N VAL A 285 -9.10 -21.38 -6.16
CA VAL A 285 -8.82 -20.65 -7.38
C VAL A 285 -7.52 -21.16 -7.99
N LEU A 286 -7.54 -21.48 -9.27
CA LEU A 286 -6.38 -21.87 -10.05
C LEU A 286 -5.95 -20.72 -10.98
N VAL A 287 -4.65 -20.55 -11.11
CA VAL A 287 -4.05 -19.59 -12.04
C VAL A 287 -3.05 -20.33 -12.92
N SER A 288 -3.15 -20.11 -14.24
CA SER A 288 -2.24 -20.64 -15.24
C SER A 288 -1.65 -19.52 -16.09
N ALA A 289 -0.48 -19.76 -16.64
CA ALA A 289 0.10 -18.90 -17.67
C ALA A 289 -0.38 -19.34 -19.04
N LEU A 290 -0.68 -18.35 -19.90
CA LEU A 290 -0.91 -18.57 -21.32
C LEU A 290 0.43 -18.68 -22.03
N ASP A 291 0.54 -19.62 -22.96
CA ASP A 291 1.58 -19.57 -23.99
C ASP A 291 1.10 -18.66 -25.10
N ASP A 292 1.94 -17.73 -25.42
CA ASP A 292 1.74 -16.52 -26.19
C ASP A 292 1.55 -16.69 -27.70
N GLY A 293 1.40 -17.92 -28.18
CA GLY A 293 1.28 -18.16 -29.62
C GLY A 293 0.10 -17.47 -30.31
N ASP A 294 -0.99 -17.24 -29.60
CA ASP A 294 -2.28 -16.81 -30.17
C ASP A 294 -2.85 -15.51 -29.62
N LEU A 295 -2.30 -14.98 -28.55
CA LEU A 295 -2.69 -13.68 -28.03
C LEU A 295 -1.77 -12.61 -28.60
N ASN A 296 -2.36 -11.56 -29.15
CA ASN A 296 -1.61 -10.40 -29.63
C ASN A 296 -0.96 -9.66 -28.45
N LEU A 297 0.14 -10.24 -27.94
CA LEU A 297 0.96 -9.72 -26.86
C LEU A 297 1.94 -8.66 -27.34
N ALA A 298 1.59 -7.90 -28.38
CA ALA A 298 2.42 -6.88 -28.97
C ALA A 298 3.00 -5.88 -27.94
N ARG A 299 2.39 -5.80 -26.78
CA ARG A 299 2.84 -4.92 -25.69
C ARG A 299 3.90 -5.57 -24.79
N PHE A 300 3.87 -6.91 -24.64
CA PHE A 300 4.79 -7.65 -23.76
C PHE A 300 5.12 -9.03 -24.37
N PRO A 301 5.85 -9.09 -25.50
CA PRO A 301 6.05 -10.33 -26.27
C PRO A 301 6.82 -11.41 -25.49
N ASP A 302 7.63 -11.03 -24.49
CA ASP A 302 8.47 -11.94 -23.71
C ASP A 302 7.94 -12.19 -22.29
N GLU A 303 6.75 -11.69 -21.93
CA GLU A 303 6.20 -11.79 -20.59
C GLU A 303 4.91 -12.62 -20.55
N PRO A 304 4.78 -13.56 -19.59
CA PRO A 304 3.60 -14.42 -19.53
C PRO A 304 2.34 -13.62 -19.17
N VAL A 305 1.24 -13.94 -19.83
CA VAL A 305 -0.11 -13.53 -19.46
C VAL A 305 -0.72 -14.64 -18.64
N PHE A 306 -1.39 -14.28 -17.56
CA PHE A 306 -2.04 -15.22 -16.64
C PHE A 306 -3.56 -15.18 -16.80
N TYR A 307 -4.21 -16.30 -16.51
CA TYR A 307 -5.66 -16.42 -16.51
C TYR A 307 -6.12 -17.40 -15.43
N ILE A 308 -7.42 -17.42 -15.14
CA ILE A 308 -8.04 -18.29 -14.15
C ILE A 308 -8.76 -19.43 -14.89
N PRO A 309 -8.12 -20.61 -15.09
CA PRO A 309 -8.76 -21.71 -15.80
C PRO A 309 -9.90 -22.36 -15.02
N PHE A 310 -9.85 -22.28 -13.69
CA PHE A 310 -10.84 -22.88 -12.79
C PHE A 310 -10.94 -22.09 -11.49
N LEU A 311 -12.16 -21.95 -11.00
CA LEU A 311 -12.47 -21.52 -9.65
C LEU A 311 -13.74 -22.21 -9.13
N GLU A 312 -13.83 -22.42 -7.83
CA GLU A 312 -14.98 -22.98 -7.15
C GLU A 312 -15.14 -22.35 -5.77
N GLU A 313 -16.39 -21.98 -5.45
CA GLU A 313 -16.80 -21.50 -4.13
C GLU A 313 -17.85 -22.47 -3.59
N ALA A 314 -17.67 -22.98 -2.39
CA ALA A 314 -18.52 -24.01 -1.82
C ALA A 314 -19.01 -23.63 -0.43
N PHE A 315 -20.26 -23.18 -0.35
CA PHE A 315 -20.92 -22.85 0.92
C PHE A 315 -21.37 -24.12 1.67
N HIS A 316 -21.25 -24.09 2.98
CA HIS A 316 -21.71 -25.15 3.89
C HIS A 316 -21.18 -26.56 3.59
N LYS A 317 -20.07 -26.66 2.85
CA LYS A 317 -19.43 -27.92 2.54
C LYS A 317 -18.46 -28.31 3.65
N PRO A 318 -18.57 -29.54 4.21
CA PRO A 318 -17.60 -30.02 5.20
C PRO A 318 -16.15 -29.96 4.65
N TYR A 319 -15.18 -29.64 5.48
CA TYR A 319 -13.78 -29.56 5.06
C TYR A 319 -13.28 -30.83 4.39
N ALA A 320 -13.67 -32.01 4.91
CA ALA A 320 -13.27 -33.28 4.34
C ALA A 320 -13.70 -33.46 2.89
N ASP A 321 -14.93 -33.04 2.58
CA ASP A 321 -15.49 -33.14 1.23
C ASP A 321 -14.84 -32.10 0.29
N PHE A 322 -14.52 -30.91 0.82
CA PHE A 322 -13.84 -29.91 0.01
C PHE A 322 -12.37 -30.28 -0.23
N ILE A 323 -11.69 -30.89 0.75
CA ILE A 323 -10.35 -31.45 0.58
C ILE A 323 -10.34 -32.49 -0.53
N GLU A 324 -11.29 -33.43 -0.56
CA GLU A 324 -11.39 -34.40 -1.64
C GLU A 324 -11.60 -33.70 -3.00
N ARG A 325 -12.41 -32.63 -3.03
CA ARG A 325 -12.60 -31.83 -4.25
C ARG A 325 -11.30 -31.16 -4.72
N VAL A 326 -10.53 -30.56 -3.83
CA VAL A 326 -9.21 -29.99 -4.14
C VAL A 326 -8.26 -31.06 -4.69
N VAL A 327 -8.28 -32.25 -4.08
CA VAL A 327 -7.45 -33.40 -4.53
C VAL A 327 -7.91 -33.92 -5.90
N GLU A 328 -9.19 -33.94 -6.17
CA GLU A 328 -9.75 -34.30 -7.48
C GLU A 328 -9.32 -33.31 -8.57
N VAL A 329 -9.49 -32.01 -8.31
CA VAL A 329 -9.12 -30.92 -9.25
C VAL A 329 -7.62 -30.95 -9.56
N GLY A 330 -6.79 -31.23 -8.58
CA GLY A 330 -5.33 -31.27 -8.71
C GLY A 330 -4.74 -32.62 -9.09
N ASP A 331 -5.55 -33.57 -9.57
CA ASP A 331 -5.08 -34.92 -9.91
C ASP A 331 -4.54 -34.98 -11.35
N PRO A 332 -3.21 -35.02 -11.54
CA PRO A 332 -2.62 -35.10 -12.87
C PRO A 332 -2.55 -36.52 -13.42
N THR A 333 -2.95 -37.52 -12.63
CA THR A 333 -2.78 -38.93 -13.00
C THR A 333 -3.86 -39.46 -13.92
N PRO A 334 -3.51 -40.14 -15.02
CA PRO A 334 -4.51 -40.81 -15.85
C PRO A 334 -5.04 -42.01 -15.04
N HIS A 335 -6.31 -41.98 -14.68
CA HIS A 335 -6.98 -43.15 -14.13
C HIS A 335 -7.36 -44.10 -15.26
N TRP A 336 -6.77 -45.26 -15.29
CA TRP A 336 -7.09 -46.30 -16.25
C TRP A 336 -8.60 -46.60 -16.23
N GLY A 337 -9.28 -46.28 -17.32
CA GLY A 337 -10.69 -46.60 -17.55
C GLY A 337 -11.70 -45.48 -17.22
N GLN A 338 -11.31 -44.33 -16.67
CA GLN A 338 -12.23 -43.26 -16.36
C GLN A 338 -11.93 -41.90 -17.03
N GLY A 339 -10.87 -41.78 -17.78
CA GLY A 339 -10.61 -40.67 -18.67
C GLY A 339 -10.43 -39.27 -18.05
N GLN A 340 -10.57 -39.15 -16.75
CA GLN A 340 -10.55 -37.84 -16.06
C GLN A 340 -9.18 -37.54 -15.50
N GLN A 341 -8.57 -36.46 -16.00
CA GLN A 341 -7.32 -35.88 -15.47
C GLN A 341 -7.61 -34.48 -14.99
N GLY A 342 -7.27 -34.20 -13.72
CA GLY A 342 -7.30 -32.87 -13.17
C GLY A 342 -6.11 -32.01 -13.65
N TYR A 343 -5.95 -30.87 -13.01
CA TYR A 343 -4.81 -29.97 -13.27
C TYR A 343 -3.51 -30.51 -12.65
N THR A 344 -2.38 -30.24 -13.29
CA THR A 344 -1.07 -30.45 -12.68
C THR A 344 -0.74 -29.24 -11.80
N LEU A 345 -0.97 -29.36 -10.49
CA LEU A 345 -0.65 -28.30 -9.56
C LEU A 345 0.85 -28.25 -9.28
N ARG A 346 1.48 -27.17 -9.65
CA ARG A 346 2.88 -26.90 -9.34
C ARG A 346 3.04 -26.45 -7.89
N TRP A 347 2.16 -25.53 -7.46
CA TRP A 347 2.07 -25.03 -6.11
C TRP A 347 0.61 -24.93 -5.71
N LEU A 348 0.32 -25.21 -4.47
CA LEU A 348 -0.95 -24.96 -3.83
C LEU A 348 -0.66 -24.31 -2.50
N LEU A 349 -1.11 -23.07 -2.31
CA LEU A 349 -1.07 -22.36 -1.05
C LEU A 349 -2.45 -22.47 -0.40
N ALA A 350 -2.49 -22.90 0.85
CA ALA A 350 -3.72 -22.99 1.62
C ALA A 350 -3.55 -22.31 2.97
N GLU A 351 -4.55 -21.60 3.43
CA GLU A 351 -4.51 -20.91 4.71
C GLU A 351 -4.30 -21.87 5.88
N GLU A 352 -3.41 -21.51 6.83
CA GLU A 352 -3.18 -22.24 8.09
C GLU A 352 -3.76 -21.52 9.31
N ASN A 353 -4.36 -20.35 9.15
CA ASN A 353 -4.92 -19.60 10.28
C ASN A 353 -6.10 -20.36 10.92
N GLY A 354 -6.21 -20.31 12.23
CA GLY A 354 -7.32 -20.92 12.95
C GLY A 354 -7.46 -22.42 12.73
N VAL A 355 -8.44 -22.83 11.95
CA VAL A 355 -8.73 -24.25 11.64
C VAL A 355 -7.97 -24.79 10.43
N GLY A 356 -7.17 -23.97 9.77
CA GLY A 356 -6.51 -24.31 8.50
C GLY A 356 -5.38 -25.33 8.65
N GLU A 357 -4.64 -25.34 9.75
CA GLU A 357 -3.52 -26.27 9.92
C GLU A 357 -3.94 -27.75 9.83
N PRO A 358 -4.99 -28.25 10.53
CA PRO A 358 -5.48 -29.62 10.35
C PRO A 358 -5.97 -29.89 8.93
N ALA A 359 -6.63 -28.93 8.28
CA ALA A 359 -7.11 -29.08 6.91
C ALA A 359 -5.95 -29.23 5.92
N VAL A 360 -4.90 -28.43 6.06
CA VAL A 360 -3.69 -28.52 5.24
C VAL A 360 -2.96 -29.85 5.44
N GLN A 361 -2.86 -30.34 6.68
CA GLN A 361 -2.27 -31.65 6.96
C GLN A 361 -3.06 -32.76 6.30
N GLN A 362 -4.39 -32.75 6.42
CA GLN A 362 -5.27 -33.74 5.78
C GLN A 362 -5.17 -33.63 4.25
N LEU A 363 -5.15 -32.42 3.68
CA LEU A 363 -4.96 -32.20 2.24
C LEU A 363 -3.64 -32.83 1.76
N ARG A 364 -2.53 -32.59 2.47
CA ARG A 364 -1.24 -33.21 2.14
C ARG A 364 -1.30 -34.74 2.18
N GLN A 365 -1.98 -35.32 3.17
CA GLN A 365 -2.14 -36.75 3.29
C GLN A 365 -2.97 -37.32 2.13
N ARG A 366 -4.09 -36.73 1.80
CA ARG A 366 -4.97 -37.16 0.69
C ARG A 366 -4.30 -37.00 -0.66
N ALA A 367 -3.66 -35.86 -0.91
CA ALA A 367 -2.89 -35.61 -2.12
C ALA A 367 -1.75 -36.62 -2.31
N ARG A 368 -1.03 -36.96 -1.23
CA ARG A 368 0.03 -38.00 -1.28
C ARG A 368 -0.53 -39.35 -1.64
N ALA A 369 -1.68 -39.72 -1.08
CA ALA A 369 -2.32 -41.01 -1.37
C ALA A 369 -2.81 -41.09 -2.83
N ARG A 370 -3.33 -40.00 -3.38
CA ARG A 370 -3.92 -39.96 -4.73
C ARG A 370 -2.93 -39.62 -5.83
N TRP A 371 -2.09 -38.58 -5.62
CA TRP A 371 -1.15 -38.07 -6.63
C TRP A 371 0.23 -38.75 -6.52
N GLY A 372 0.44 -39.58 -5.52
CA GLY A 372 1.78 -40.17 -5.21
C GLY A 372 2.79 -39.15 -4.68
N ARG A 373 2.37 -37.88 -4.50
CA ARG A 373 3.20 -36.78 -4.00
C ARG A 373 2.36 -35.76 -3.22
N SER A 374 3.00 -35.06 -2.29
CA SER A 374 2.43 -33.88 -1.62
C SER A 374 3.33 -32.66 -1.75
N THR A 375 4.34 -32.76 -2.61
CA THR A 375 5.26 -31.68 -2.92
C THR A 375 4.50 -30.55 -3.60
N GLY A 376 4.78 -29.31 -3.15
CA GLY A 376 4.09 -28.12 -3.67
C GLY A 376 2.87 -27.67 -2.88
N ILE A 377 2.36 -28.46 -1.90
CA ILE A 377 1.29 -28.03 -0.99
C ILE A 377 1.91 -27.35 0.22
N ARG A 378 1.63 -26.07 0.39
CA ARG A 378 2.13 -25.23 1.49
C ARG A 378 0.98 -24.61 2.26
N GLY A 379 1.01 -24.81 3.57
CA GLY A 379 0.22 -23.98 4.45
C GLY A 379 0.86 -22.61 4.62
N VAL A 380 0.06 -21.59 4.64
CA VAL A 380 0.50 -20.20 4.78
C VAL A 380 -0.32 -19.48 5.84
N TRP A 381 0.37 -18.73 6.70
CA TRP A 381 -0.30 -17.80 7.59
C TRP A 381 -0.68 -16.55 6.81
N THR A 382 -1.97 -16.33 6.65
CA THR A 382 -2.51 -15.15 5.95
C THR A 382 -2.31 -13.93 6.83
N THR A 383 -1.23 -13.21 6.57
CA THR A 383 -0.87 -11.96 7.23
C THR A 383 -1.19 -10.79 6.32
N ASN A 384 -1.35 -9.58 6.90
CA ASN A 384 -1.50 -8.35 6.09
C ASN A 384 -0.37 -8.18 5.07
N ARG A 385 0.84 -8.64 5.38
CA ARG A 385 1.97 -8.63 4.44
C ARG A 385 1.76 -9.58 3.27
N LEU A 386 1.23 -10.78 3.51
CA LEU A 386 0.93 -11.74 2.46
C LEU A 386 -0.20 -11.22 1.57
N LYS A 387 -1.29 -10.70 2.16
CA LYS A 387 -2.38 -10.06 1.43
C LYS A 387 -1.87 -8.90 0.57
N ALA A 388 -1.07 -8.00 1.12
CA ALA A 388 -0.49 -6.88 0.37
C ALA A 388 0.40 -7.35 -0.80
N ASN A 389 1.18 -8.42 -0.63
CA ASN A 389 2.01 -8.98 -1.69
C ASN A 389 1.18 -9.66 -2.79
N GLY A 390 0.21 -10.49 -2.42
CA GLY A 390 -0.61 -11.23 -3.38
C GLY A 390 -1.57 -10.32 -4.16
N TYR A 391 -2.32 -9.46 -3.47
CA TYR A 391 -3.18 -8.49 -4.13
C TYR A 391 -2.39 -7.44 -4.92
N GLY A 392 -1.22 -7.02 -4.42
CA GLY A 392 -0.32 -6.12 -5.15
C GLY A 392 0.20 -6.75 -6.45
N ALA A 393 0.55 -8.04 -6.41
CA ALA A 393 0.95 -8.79 -7.60
C ALA A 393 -0.20 -8.90 -8.61
N LEU A 394 -1.41 -9.23 -8.14
CA LEU A 394 -2.61 -9.31 -8.97
C LEU A 394 -2.91 -7.96 -9.64
N ARG A 395 -2.95 -6.88 -8.86
CA ARG A 395 -3.23 -5.54 -9.39
C ARG A 395 -2.19 -5.09 -10.40
N LEU A 396 -0.92 -5.33 -10.13
CA LEU A 396 0.15 -5.00 -11.07
C LEU A 396 -0.03 -5.71 -12.42
N LEU A 397 -0.36 -7.00 -12.41
CA LEU A 397 -0.60 -7.75 -13.65
C LEU A 397 -1.85 -7.28 -14.38
N ILE A 398 -2.92 -6.92 -13.66
CA ILE A 398 -4.13 -6.31 -14.24
C ILE A 398 -3.76 -4.99 -14.96
N GLN A 399 -3.04 -4.11 -14.29
CA GLN A 399 -2.62 -2.81 -14.84
C GLN A 399 -1.67 -2.95 -16.03
N GLN A 400 -0.87 -4.00 -16.06
CA GLN A 400 0.01 -4.33 -17.18
C GLN A 400 -0.71 -5.04 -18.36
N GLY A 401 -2.00 -5.38 -18.20
CA GLY A 401 -2.74 -6.18 -19.18
C GLY A 401 -2.24 -7.62 -19.28
N ARG A 402 -1.65 -8.14 -18.21
CA ARG A 402 -1.05 -9.49 -18.12
C ARG A 402 -1.87 -10.45 -17.25
N MET A 403 -3.02 -10.03 -16.75
CA MET A 403 -3.99 -10.87 -16.05
C MET A 403 -5.31 -10.81 -16.78
N VAL A 404 -5.87 -11.97 -17.08
CA VAL A 404 -7.20 -12.12 -17.67
C VAL A 404 -8.13 -12.76 -16.65
N LEU A 405 -9.19 -12.04 -16.30
CA LEU A 405 -10.19 -12.48 -15.34
C LEU A 405 -11.41 -13.06 -16.08
N PRO A 406 -12.02 -14.16 -15.57
CA PRO A 406 -13.29 -14.62 -16.10
C PRO A 406 -14.41 -13.63 -15.76
N ARG A 407 -15.44 -13.58 -16.56
CA ARG A 407 -16.69 -12.89 -16.24
C ARG A 407 -17.45 -13.69 -15.15
N HIS A 408 -16.92 -13.68 -13.93
CA HIS A 408 -17.48 -14.36 -12.78
C HIS A 408 -18.00 -13.33 -11.77
N PRO A 409 -19.33 -13.15 -11.65
CA PRO A 409 -19.90 -12.02 -10.88
C PRO A 409 -19.43 -11.97 -9.44
N GLU A 410 -19.38 -13.11 -8.74
CA GLU A 410 -18.99 -13.13 -7.32
C GLU A 410 -17.51 -12.81 -7.13
N LEU A 411 -16.61 -13.34 -7.95
CA LEU A 411 -15.18 -12.98 -7.89
C LEU A 411 -14.97 -11.48 -8.12
N LEU A 412 -15.62 -10.93 -9.15
CA LEU A 412 -15.49 -9.50 -9.47
C LEU A 412 -16.06 -8.60 -8.36
N LYS A 413 -17.19 -9.02 -7.77
CA LYS A 413 -17.81 -8.32 -6.64
C LYS A 413 -16.89 -8.34 -5.41
N GLN A 414 -16.31 -9.49 -5.04
CA GLN A 414 -15.38 -9.62 -3.92
C GLN A 414 -14.13 -8.80 -4.16
N LEU A 415 -13.51 -8.86 -5.34
CA LEU A 415 -12.35 -8.04 -5.69
C LEU A 415 -12.67 -6.54 -5.62
N HIS A 416 -13.82 -6.12 -6.13
CA HIS A 416 -14.24 -4.71 -6.08
C HIS A 416 -14.55 -4.23 -4.66
N ALA A 417 -15.05 -5.11 -3.80
CA ALA A 417 -15.37 -4.80 -2.41
C ALA A 417 -14.14 -4.66 -1.49
N LEU A 418 -12.96 -5.11 -1.94
CA LEU A 418 -11.72 -4.98 -1.17
C LEU A 418 -11.36 -3.51 -0.97
N THR A 419 -11.13 -3.14 0.27
CA THR A 419 -10.69 -1.80 0.69
C THR A 419 -9.35 -1.87 1.39
N THR A 420 -8.70 -0.73 1.52
CA THR A 420 -7.45 -0.59 2.26
C THR A 420 -7.68 0.16 3.57
N GLU A 421 -7.22 -0.42 4.67
CA GLU A 421 -7.21 0.20 5.97
C GLU A 421 -5.77 0.28 6.49
N MET A 422 -5.37 1.45 6.99
CA MET A 422 -4.08 1.56 7.65
C MET A 422 -4.20 1.21 9.13
N LEU A 423 -3.31 0.35 9.55
CA LEU A 423 -3.23 -0.05 10.95
C LEU A 423 -2.40 0.95 11.75
N PRO A 424 -2.68 1.13 13.05
CA PRO A 424 -1.97 2.06 13.93
C PRO A 424 -0.45 1.89 13.99
N GLY A 425 0.08 0.74 13.52
CA GLY A 425 1.52 0.43 13.42
C GLY A 425 2.17 0.75 12.08
N GLY A 426 1.47 1.42 11.15
CA GLY A 426 1.99 1.75 9.81
C GLY A 426 1.92 0.60 8.80
N GLY A 427 1.24 -0.49 9.11
CA GLY A 427 0.91 -1.57 8.20
C GLY A 427 -0.40 -1.30 7.46
N MET A 428 -0.56 -1.90 6.28
CA MET A 428 -1.80 -1.82 5.48
C MET A 428 -2.56 -3.15 5.61
N ARG A 429 -3.86 -3.07 5.92
CA ARG A 429 -4.80 -4.19 5.82
C ARG A 429 -5.58 -4.06 4.53
N ILE A 430 -5.71 -5.14 3.78
CA ILE A 430 -6.58 -5.23 2.60
C ILE A 430 -7.61 -6.31 2.92
N ALA A 431 -8.88 -5.95 2.94
CA ALA A 431 -9.99 -6.85 3.24
C ALA A 431 -11.30 -6.29 2.72
N VAL A 432 -12.29 -7.13 2.55
CA VAL A 432 -13.67 -6.71 2.40
C VAL A 432 -14.19 -6.27 3.78
N PRO A 433 -14.85 -5.11 3.91
CA PRO A 433 -15.46 -4.69 5.17
C PRO A 433 -16.53 -5.69 5.63
N ASP A 434 -16.57 -5.99 6.93
CA ASP A 434 -17.45 -7.03 7.53
C ASP A 434 -18.95 -6.84 7.21
N ASN A 435 -19.37 -5.61 6.92
CA ASN A 435 -20.75 -5.27 6.58
C ASN A 435 -21.08 -5.34 5.08
N VAL A 436 -20.10 -5.64 4.23
CA VAL A 436 -20.24 -5.61 2.76
C VAL A 436 -20.34 -7.01 2.17
N GLY A 437 -19.61 -7.99 2.71
CA GLY A 437 -19.65 -9.36 2.20
C GLY A 437 -18.45 -10.21 2.59
N HIS A 438 -18.19 -11.22 1.78
CA HIS A 438 -17.12 -12.20 1.95
C HIS A 438 -15.97 -11.94 0.96
N ASP A 439 -14.77 -12.46 1.25
CA ASP A 439 -13.56 -12.34 0.41
C ASP A 439 -12.93 -13.71 0.05
N ASP A 440 -13.67 -14.80 0.23
CA ASP A 440 -13.16 -16.18 0.10
C ASP A 440 -12.50 -16.46 -1.27
N LEU A 441 -13.17 -16.12 -2.39
CA LEU A 441 -12.62 -16.27 -3.75
C LEU A 441 -11.46 -15.28 -3.98
N ALA A 442 -11.58 -14.07 -3.47
CA ALA A 442 -10.54 -13.07 -3.61
C ALA A 442 -9.29 -13.47 -2.82
N ASP A 443 -9.43 -13.98 -1.59
CA ASP A 443 -8.33 -14.47 -0.77
C ASP A 443 -7.69 -15.74 -1.36
N ALA A 444 -8.48 -16.68 -1.89
CA ALA A 444 -7.95 -17.83 -2.62
C ALA A 444 -7.14 -17.39 -3.86
N LEU A 445 -7.65 -16.42 -4.64
CA LEU A 445 -6.91 -15.85 -5.76
C LEU A 445 -5.62 -15.16 -5.30
N MET A 446 -5.70 -14.37 -4.23
CA MET A 446 -4.54 -13.70 -3.62
C MET A 446 -3.46 -14.70 -3.23
N GLN A 447 -3.82 -15.84 -2.61
CA GLN A 447 -2.89 -16.89 -2.24
C GLN A 447 -2.22 -17.52 -3.48
N ALA A 448 -3.01 -17.84 -4.53
CA ALA A 448 -2.45 -18.30 -5.80
C ALA A 448 -1.44 -17.28 -6.37
N MET A 449 -1.80 -16.00 -6.37
CA MET A 449 -0.96 -14.92 -6.89
C MET A 449 0.31 -14.67 -6.06
N ALA A 450 0.28 -14.92 -4.76
CA ALA A 450 1.47 -14.81 -3.90
C ALA A 450 2.61 -15.76 -4.32
N SER A 451 2.30 -16.81 -5.06
CA SER A 451 3.30 -17.75 -5.62
C SER A 451 3.75 -17.37 -7.04
N VAL A 452 3.10 -16.41 -7.70
CA VAL A 452 3.40 -15.97 -9.06
C VAL A 452 4.49 -14.89 -9.05
N ARG A 453 5.47 -15.01 -9.95
CA ARG A 453 6.46 -13.93 -10.16
C ARG A 453 5.88 -12.86 -11.06
N THR A 454 5.89 -11.63 -10.59
CA THR A 454 5.49 -10.44 -11.36
C THR A 454 6.67 -9.78 -12.07
N ASN A 455 7.92 -10.17 -11.75
CA ASN A 455 9.12 -9.56 -12.29
C ASN A 455 9.44 -10.13 -13.69
N PRO A 456 9.71 -9.29 -14.70
CA PRO A 456 9.98 -9.73 -16.09
C PRO A 456 11.22 -10.63 -16.24
N ILE A 457 12.15 -10.61 -15.29
CA ILE A 457 13.41 -11.37 -15.37
C ILE A 457 13.24 -12.86 -15.00
N GLY A 458 12.07 -13.29 -14.53
CA GLY A 458 11.88 -14.67 -14.11
C GLY A 458 10.81 -15.37 -14.91
N ARG A 459 11.19 -16.27 -15.82
CA ARG A 459 10.24 -17.15 -16.49
C ARG A 459 9.43 -17.96 -15.48
N TRP A 460 8.16 -18.16 -15.74
CA TRP A 460 7.27 -19.03 -14.95
C TRP A 460 7.91 -20.40 -14.65
N THR A 461 8.75 -20.90 -15.55
CA THR A 461 9.47 -22.17 -15.46
C THR A 461 10.67 -22.15 -14.50
N ASP A 462 11.30 -21.01 -14.25
CA ASP A 462 12.59 -20.91 -13.56
C ASP A 462 12.49 -21.03 -12.02
N ARG A 463 11.30 -20.92 -11.46
CA ARG A 463 11.11 -21.04 -10.00
C ARG A 463 11.24 -22.46 -9.44
N SER A 464 11.21 -23.49 -10.28
CA SER A 464 11.39 -24.87 -9.82
C SER A 464 12.82 -25.14 -9.37
N GLU A 465 13.79 -24.48 -9.99
CA GLU A 465 15.22 -24.68 -9.69
C GLU A 465 15.66 -23.97 -8.41
N SER A 466 15.06 -22.82 -8.07
CA SER A 466 15.45 -22.03 -6.90
C SER A 466 14.94 -22.59 -5.56
N LEU A 467 14.14 -23.64 -5.55
CA LEU A 467 13.53 -24.22 -4.36
C LEU A 467 14.04 -25.64 -4.05
N GLY A 468 15.16 -26.07 -4.66
CA GLY A 468 15.87 -27.29 -4.31
C GLY A 468 15.17 -28.60 -4.71
N GLU A 469 14.12 -28.56 -5.50
CA GLU A 469 13.58 -29.74 -6.14
C GLU A 469 14.19 -29.89 -7.53
N VAL A 470 15.04 -30.86 -7.68
CA VAL A 470 15.50 -31.38 -8.97
C VAL A 470 14.26 -31.93 -9.69
N VAL A 471 13.60 -31.11 -10.47
CA VAL A 471 12.75 -31.62 -11.54
C VAL A 471 13.74 -32.16 -12.59
N SER A 472 13.85 -33.49 -12.60
CA SER A 472 14.63 -34.20 -13.62
C SER A 472 14.36 -33.56 -15.01
N THR A 473 15.33 -33.64 -15.86
CA THR A 473 15.47 -33.25 -17.25
C THR A 473 14.24 -33.35 -18.19
N THR A 474 13.05 -33.50 -17.67
CA THR A 474 11.75 -33.55 -18.37
C THR A 474 11.03 -32.23 -18.49
N GLY A 475 11.61 -31.11 -18.02
CA GLY A 475 11.00 -29.77 -18.09
C GLY A 475 10.65 -29.32 -19.53
N GLY A 476 11.34 -29.81 -20.54
CA GLY A 476 11.03 -29.50 -21.93
C GLY A 476 9.87 -30.32 -22.53
N VAL A 477 9.51 -31.45 -21.92
CA VAL A 477 8.43 -32.33 -22.41
C VAL A 477 7.07 -31.94 -21.86
N LEU A 478 7.01 -31.41 -20.62
CA LEU A 478 5.75 -30.92 -20.02
C LEU A 478 5.18 -29.69 -20.72
N LEU A 479 6.02 -28.89 -21.36
CA LEU A 479 5.59 -27.71 -22.14
C LEU A 479 4.95 -28.10 -23.48
N ARG A 480 5.22 -29.31 -24.00
CA ARG A 480 4.68 -29.78 -25.29
C ARG A 480 3.27 -30.39 -25.20
N ASN A 481 2.82 -30.77 -24.00
CA ASN A 481 1.49 -31.38 -23.80
C ASN A 481 0.50 -30.43 -23.13
N ARG A 482 0.52 -29.17 -23.46
CA ARG A 482 -0.48 -28.22 -23.01
C ARG A 482 -1.81 -28.50 -23.69
N PRO A 483 -2.91 -28.61 -22.96
CA PRO A 483 -4.20 -28.52 -23.59
C PRO A 483 -4.32 -27.11 -24.19
N VAL A 484 -4.63 -27.06 -25.47
CA VAL A 484 -5.05 -25.79 -26.08
C VAL A 484 -6.25 -25.32 -25.30
N PRO A 485 -6.27 -24.12 -24.71
CA PRO A 485 -7.45 -23.59 -24.06
C PRO A 485 -8.63 -23.72 -25.03
N LEU A 486 -9.77 -24.22 -24.55
CA LEU A 486 -10.95 -24.41 -25.39
C LEU A 486 -11.63 -23.07 -25.76
N TRP A 487 -10.98 -21.96 -25.46
CA TRP A 487 -11.42 -20.63 -25.87
C TRP A 487 -10.68 -20.20 -27.15
N ARG A 488 -11.41 -19.55 -28.02
CA ARG A 488 -10.88 -19.04 -29.29
C ARG A 488 -10.31 -17.64 -29.10
N PRO A 489 -9.21 -17.26 -29.80
CA PRO A 489 -8.61 -15.92 -29.71
C PRO A 489 -9.60 -14.78 -29.98
N GLU A 490 -10.62 -15.00 -30.78
CA GLU A 490 -11.68 -14.04 -31.07
C GLU A 490 -12.46 -13.57 -29.84
N ALA A 491 -12.42 -14.31 -28.73
CA ALA A 491 -13.06 -13.95 -27.46
C ALA A 491 -12.29 -12.89 -26.66
N PHE A 492 -11.02 -12.62 -27.03
CA PHE A 492 -10.16 -11.63 -26.35
C PHE A 492 -10.11 -10.26 -27.02
N THR A 493 -11.12 -9.91 -27.78
CA THR A 493 -11.26 -8.51 -28.18
C THR A 493 -11.59 -7.69 -26.94
N ALA A 494 -10.69 -6.77 -26.56
CA ALA A 494 -10.99 -5.79 -25.52
C ALA A 494 -12.35 -5.15 -25.81
N PRO A 495 -13.22 -4.98 -24.81
CA PRO A 495 -14.50 -4.32 -25.03
C PRO A 495 -14.24 -2.96 -25.69
N ARG A 496 -14.89 -2.70 -26.81
CA ARG A 496 -14.83 -1.38 -27.45
C ARG A 496 -15.34 -0.38 -26.44
N ALA A 497 -14.64 0.73 -26.27
CA ALA A 497 -15.09 1.85 -25.45
C ALA A 497 -16.49 2.26 -25.96
N GLY A 498 -17.52 1.89 -25.24
CA GLY A 498 -18.92 2.13 -25.61
C GLY A 498 -19.93 1.08 -25.16
N ASP A 499 -19.51 -0.14 -24.80
CA ASP A 499 -20.44 -1.22 -24.41
C ASP A 499 -20.62 -1.37 -22.87
N ALA A 500 -20.33 -0.35 -22.11
CA ALA A 500 -20.70 -0.31 -20.70
C ALA A 500 -22.18 0.03 -20.56
N SER A 501 -23.04 -0.99 -20.52
CA SER A 501 -24.41 -0.83 -20.04
C SER A 501 -24.39 -0.64 -18.52
N ASP A 502 -25.08 0.40 -18.06
CA ASP A 502 -25.22 0.86 -16.66
C ASP A 502 -26.04 -0.11 -15.78
N ASP A 503 -25.68 -1.38 -15.71
CA ASP A 503 -26.35 -2.35 -14.83
C ASP A 503 -25.33 -3.00 -13.88
N TRP A 504 -25.07 -2.27 -12.78
CA TRP A 504 -24.45 -2.77 -11.55
C TRP A 504 -25.22 -2.31 -10.33
#